data_0c17a6d8cceb986f1362941ea0fd3467
#
_entry.id   0c17a6d8cceb986f1362941ea0fd3467
#
_cell.length_a   1.000
_cell.length_b   1.000
_cell.length_c   1.000
_cell.angle_alpha   90.00
_cell.angle_beta   90.00
_cell.angle_gamma   90.00
#
_symmetry.space_group_name_H-M   'P 1'
#
loop_
_entity.id
_entity.type
_entity.pdbx_description
1 polymer ?
#
loop_
_entity_poly.entity_id
_entity_poly.type
_entity_poly.pdbx_seq_one_letter_code
_entity_poly.pdbx_strand_id
1 'polypeptide(L)'
;MAVVIQEMACAEKSGVMFTVDPVEKRRDRIVLEAVFGLGEGLVSGLITPDHYVVDRESGGLLQEFIAVQTASVIHDPDMGGTRQIELREEDGSRRVLGAPELDALCRMGLSVEQFFGKPQDVEWCFRGGQLLLLQSRPITTCPSLTEEARVGFV
;
A
#
# COMPACT_ATOMS: atom_id res chain seq x y z
N MET A 1 -15.10 -22.22 -8.40
CA MET A 1 -13.99 -21.76 -7.56
C MET A 1 -12.82 -21.47 -8.47
N ALA A 2 -12.22 -20.26 -8.40
CA ALA A 2 -11.03 -19.90 -9.17
C ALA A 2 -9.80 -19.93 -8.24
N VAL A 3 -8.65 -20.37 -8.77
CA VAL A 3 -7.37 -20.42 -8.05
C VAL A 3 -6.37 -19.56 -8.83
N VAL A 4 -5.68 -18.67 -8.11
CA VAL A 4 -4.58 -17.85 -8.65
C VAL A 4 -3.26 -18.46 -8.18
N ILE A 5 -2.37 -18.73 -9.12
CA ILE A 5 -0.99 -19.14 -8.85
C ILE A 5 -0.09 -17.96 -9.23
N GLN A 6 0.64 -17.43 -8.25
CA GLN A 6 1.49 -16.26 -8.41
C GLN A 6 2.88 -16.54 -7.85
N GLU A 7 3.93 -16.07 -8.54
CA GLU A 7 5.29 -16.13 -8.02
C GLU A 7 5.43 -15.34 -6.72
N MET A 8 6.09 -15.95 -5.72
CA MET A 8 6.40 -15.24 -4.46
C MET A 8 7.46 -14.18 -4.71
N ALA A 9 7.11 -12.92 -4.48
CA ALA A 9 8.07 -11.83 -4.48
C ALA A 9 8.81 -11.79 -3.14
N CYS A 10 10.13 -12.01 -3.15
CA CYS A 10 10.99 -11.78 -1.98
C CYS A 10 11.13 -10.27 -1.74
N ALA A 11 10.13 -9.68 -1.13
CA ALA A 11 10.04 -8.24 -0.96
C ALA A 11 10.98 -7.70 0.10
N GLU A 12 11.65 -6.58 -0.18
CA GLU A 12 12.43 -5.80 0.78
C GLU A 12 11.53 -4.89 1.61
N LYS A 13 10.46 -4.41 0.99
CA LYS A 13 9.39 -3.60 1.57
C LYS A 13 8.10 -3.82 0.80
N SER A 14 7.00 -3.69 1.49
CA SER A 14 5.68 -3.92 0.92
C SER A 14 4.62 -3.11 1.66
N GLY A 15 3.41 -3.10 1.14
CA GLY A 15 2.32 -2.37 1.77
C GLY A 15 1.04 -2.38 0.99
N VAL A 16 0.15 -1.52 1.43
CA VAL A 16 -1.14 -1.24 0.80
C VAL A 16 -1.23 0.23 0.41
N MET A 17 -2.01 0.51 -0.60
CA MET A 17 -2.30 1.87 -1.04
C MET A 17 -3.77 1.98 -1.40
N PHE A 18 -4.43 3.00 -0.87
CA PHE A 18 -5.78 3.38 -1.22
C PHE A 18 -5.73 4.62 -2.11
N THR A 19 -6.25 4.53 -3.32
CA THR A 19 -6.23 5.66 -4.27
C THR A 19 -7.16 6.81 -3.89
N VAL A 20 -7.98 6.62 -2.87
CA VAL A 20 -8.74 7.62 -2.12
C VAL A 20 -8.66 7.29 -0.64
N ASP A 21 -8.93 8.25 0.25
CA ASP A 21 -8.99 7.96 1.69
C ASP A 21 -10.33 7.30 2.05
N PRO A 22 -10.35 6.00 2.37
CA PRO A 22 -11.58 5.28 2.67
C PRO A 22 -12.13 5.59 4.07
N VAL A 23 -11.28 6.08 4.98
CA VAL A 23 -11.64 6.38 6.38
C VAL A 23 -12.30 7.75 6.49
N GLU A 24 -11.62 8.79 5.99
CA GLU A 24 -12.15 10.15 5.94
C GLU A 24 -13.09 10.39 4.75
N LYS A 25 -13.24 9.39 3.86
CA LYS A 25 -14.03 9.46 2.60
C LYS A 25 -13.60 10.61 1.70
N ARG A 26 -12.30 10.89 1.67
CA ARG A 26 -11.71 11.99 0.91
C ARG A 26 -11.13 11.48 -0.40
N ARG A 27 -11.55 12.11 -1.50
CA ARG A 27 -11.11 11.75 -2.86
C ARG A 27 -9.87 12.52 -3.33
N ASP A 28 -9.51 13.57 -2.62
CA ASP A 28 -8.36 14.43 -2.88
C ASP A 28 -7.05 13.88 -2.30
N ARG A 29 -7.09 12.69 -1.67
CA ARG A 29 -5.95 12.08 -0.97
C ARG A 29 -5.73 10.64 -1.38
N ILE A 30 -4.47 10.26 -1.41
CA ILE A 30 -3.99 8.87 -1.50
C ILE A 30 -3.42 8.50 -0.13
N VAL A 31 -3.77 7.32 0.37
CA VAL A 31 -3.27 6.82 1.65
C VAL A 31 -2.41 5.59 1.39
N LEU A 32 -1.23 5.54 2.01
CA LEU A 32 -0.32 4.41 1.91
C LEU A 32 0.09 3.93 3.30
N GLU A 33 0.22 2.63 3.44
CA GLU A 33 0.82 1.97 4.60
C GLU A 33 1.97 1.09 4.13
N ALA A 34 3.10 1.12 4.84
CA ALA A 34 4.31 0.44 4.42
C ALA A 34 5.04 -0.25 5.58
N VAL A 35 5.56 -1.44 5.30
CA VAL A 35 6.37 -2.23 6.22
C VAL A 35 7.64 -2.71 5.53
N PHE A 36 8.68 -3.00 6.32
CA PHE A 36 9.85 -3.73 5.85
C PHE A 36 9.46 -5.20 5.63
N GLY A 37 9.99 -5.81 4.57
CA GLY A 37 9.74 -7.21 4.19
C GLY A 37 8.39 -7.45 3.53
N LEU A 38 7.79 -8.60 3.80
CA LEU A 38 6.55 -9.09 3.20
C LEU A 38 5.32 -8.46 3.85
N GLY A 39 4.29 -8.19 3.07
CA GLY A 39 3.01 -7.61 3.51
C GLY A 39 2.20 -8.46 4.49
N GLU A 40 2.56 -9.72 4.69
CA GLU A 40 1.95 -10.60 5.68
C GLU A 40 1.99 -10.00 7.09
N GLY A 41 3.10 -9.34 7.45
CA GLY A 41 3.23 -8.65 8.74
C GLY A 41 2.26 -7.49 8.94
N LEU A 42 1.92 -6.79 7.87
CA LEU A 42 0.92 -5.72 7.86
C LEU A 42 -0.50 -6.30 7.98
N VAL A 43 -0.85 -7.25 7.11
CA VAL A 43 -2.21 -7.84 7.03
C VAL A 43 -2.58 -8.59 8.31
N SER A 44 -1.62 -9.27 8.95
CA SER A 44 -1.83 -9.95 10.24
C SER A 44 -1.89 -9.02 11.44
N GLY A 45 -1.55 -7.74 11.29
CA GLY A 45 -1.49 -6.77 12.38
C GLY A 45 -0.30 -6.96 13.33
N LEU A 46 0.70 -7.77 12.94
CA LEU A 46 1.92 -8.00 13.72
C LEU A 46 2.85 -6.80 13.75
N ILE A 47 2.87 -6.01 12.67
CA ILE A 47 3.77 -4.88 12.49
C ILE A 47 2.93 -3.62 12.31
N THR A 48 3.23 -2.60 13.12
CA THR A 48 2.67 -1.25 12.92
C THR A 48 3.36 -0.61 11.72
N PRO A 49 2.62 -0.25 10.67
CA PRO A 49 3.21 0.31 9.46
C PRO A 49 3.57 1.79 9.61
N ASP A 50 4.46 2.25 8.73
CA ASP A 50 4.50 3.65 8.38
C ASP A 50 3.23 4.03 7.65
N HIS A 51 2.73 5.24 7.90
CA HIS A 51 1.52 5.76 7.29
C HIS A 51 1.81 7.08 6.56
N TYR A 52 1.35 7.19 5.32
CA TYR A 52 1.56 8.36 4.47
C TYR A 52 0.24 8.82 3.87
N VAL A 53 0.01 10.11 3.89
CA VAL A 53 -1.11 10.76 3.19
C VAL A 53 -0.54 11.72 2.16
N VAL A 54 -0.91 11.51 0.92
CA VAL A 54 -0.41 12.27 -0.24
C VAL A 54 -1.56 13.01 -0.90
N ASP A 55 -1.34 14.26 -1.26
CA ASP A 55 -2.27 15.01 -2.08
C ASP A 55 -2.35 14.41 -3.49
N ARG A 56 -3.55 14.09 -3.90
CA ARG A 56 -3.78 13.32 -5.13
C ARG A 56 -3.46 14.12 -6.39
N GLU A 57 -3.63 15.43 -6.37
CA GLU A 57 -3.43 16.29 -7.53
C GLU A 57 -1.97 16.68 -7.69
N SER A 58 -1.35 17.16 -6.62
CA SER A 58 0.02 17.65 -6.63
C SER A 58 1.07 16.54 -6.42
N GLY A 59 0.68 15.38 -5.86
CA GLY A 59 1.61 14.35 -5.41
C GLY A 59 2.38 14.73 -4.14
N GLY A 60 2.05 15.87 -3.51
CA GLY A 60 2.71 16.36 -2.31
C GLY A 60 2.36 15.55 -1.06
N LEU A 61 3.36 15.25 -0.23
CA LEU A 61 3.15 14.60 1.05
C LEU A 61 2.44 15.57 2.02
N LEU A 62 1.23 15.20 2.47
CA LEU A 62 0.42 15.99 3.41
C LEU A 62 0.70 15.62 4.86
N GLN A 63 0.80 14.31 5.14
CA GLN A 63 1.03 13.77 6.47
C GLN A 63 1.88 12.51 6.40
N GLU A 64 2.67 12.28 7.42
CA GLU A 64 3.35 11.01 7.62
C GLU A 64 3.42 10.65 9.11
N PHE A 65 3.38 9.37 9.38
CA PHE A 65 3.68 8.77 10.67
C PHE A 65 4.69 7.65 10.44
N ILE A 66 5.88 7.76 11.01
CA ILE A 66 6.93 6.76 10.91
C ILE A 66 6.91 5.92 12.18
N ALA A 67 6.59 4.64 12.01
CA ALA A 67 6.54 3.69 13.11
C ALA A 67 7.93 3.16 13.47
N VAL A 68 8.09 2.69 14.69
CA VAL A 68 9.24 1.85 15.05
C VAL A 68 8.86 0.40 14.81
N GLN A 69 9.32 -0.17 13.70
CA GLN A 69 9.05 -1.55 13.34
C GLN A 69 10.09 -2.46 13.99
N THR A 70 9.67 -3.25 14.97
CA THR A 70 10.57 -4.14 15.73
C THR A 70 10.80 -5.49 15.05
N ALA A 71 10.01 -5.80 14.03
CA ALA A 71 10.08 -7.06 13.30
C ALA A 71 9.80 -6.87 11.81
N SER A 72 10.20 -7.85 11.02
CA SER A 72 9.88 -7.97 9.60
C SER A 72 9.54 -9.42 9.28
N VAL A 73 8.65 -9.64 8.33
CA VAL A 73 8.39 -10.98 7.79
C VAL A 73 9.16 -11.13 6.48
N ILE A 74 9.92 -12.19 6.35
CA ILE A 74 10.72 -12.48 5.15
C ILE A 74 10.42 -13.87 4.61
N HIS A 75 10.75 -14.10 3.34
CA HIS A 75 10.74 -15.45 2.77
C HIS A 75 11.83 -16.30 3.41
N ASP A 76 11.50 -17.55 3.77
CA ASP A 76 12.46 -18.53 4.28
C ASP A 76 12.94 -19.42 3.13
N PRO A 77 14.18 -19.24 2.65
CA PRO A 77 14.69 -20.03 1.52
C PRO A 77 14.98 -21.50 1.87
N ASP A 78 15.22 -21.79 3.15
CA ASP A 78 15.65 -23.13 3.60
C ASP A 78 14.44 -24.06 3.89
N MET A 79 13.44 -23.50 4.56
CA MET A 79 12.25 -24.27 4.98
C MET A 79 11.06 -24.08 4.03
N GLY A 80 11.12 -23.06 3.15
CA GLY A 80 9.97 -22.61 2.38
C GLY A 80 8.97 -21.83 3.26
N GLY A 81 8.11 -21.01 2.62
CA GLY A 81 7.15 -20.18 3.35
C GLY A 81 7.77 -18.89 3.87
N THR A 82 7.32 -18.44 5.03
CA THR A 82 7.73 -17.14 5.61
C THR A 82 8.20 -17.31 7.05
N ARG A 83 9.07 -16.41 7.50
CA ARG A 83 9.50 -16.34 8.90
C ARG A 83 9.61 -14.89 9.36
N GLN A 84 9.35 -14.67 10.63
CA GLN A 84 9.56 -13.39 11.29
C GLN A 84 11.02 -13.26 11.74
N ILE A 85 11.60 -12.09 11.52
CA ILE A 85 12.90 -11.69 12.05
C ILE A 85 12.75 -10.43 12.89
N GLU A 86 13.61 -10.27 13.89
CA GLU A 86 13.71 -9.04 14.66
C GLU A 86 14.52 -8.00 13.88
N LEU A 87 14.05 -6.75 13.91
CA LEU A 87 14.79 -5.61 13.39
C LEU A 87 15.50 -4.88 14.53
N ARG A 88 16.73 -4.44 14.27
CA ARG A 88 17.40 -3.50 15.18
C ARG A 88 16.63 -2.19 15.20
N GLU A 89 16.60 -1.50 16.32
CA GLU A 89 15.88 -0.24 16.48
C GLU A 89 16.30 0.80 15.43
N GLU A 90 17.60 0.89 15.13
CA GLU A 90 18.16 1.79 14.11
C GLU A 90 17.67 1.49 12.68
N ASP A 91 17.34 0.22 12.38
CA ASP A 91 16.82 -0.21 11.08
C ASP A 91 15.29 -0.04 11.02
N GLY A 92 14.60 -0.42 12.09
CA GLY A 92 13.15 -0.38 12.17
C GLY A 92 12.54 1.00 12.41
N SER A 93 13.33 1.99 12.85
CA SER A 93 12.90 3.39 12.97
C SER A 93 13.15 4.23 11.72
N ARG A 94 13.75 3.64 10.69
CA ARG A 94 13.92 4.31 9.41
C ARG A 94 12.61 4.34 8.64
N ARG A 95 12.42 5.40 7.90
CA ARG A 95 11.34 5.56 6.94
C ARG A 95 11.37 4.44 5.89
N VAL A 96 10.26 3.75 5.70
CA VAL A 96 10.16 2.66 4.71
C VAL A 96 10.21 3.20 3.28
N LEU A 97 9.45 4.25 2.98
CA LEU A 97 9.34 4.81 1.62
C LEU A 97 10.04 6.16 1.50
N GLY A 98 10.96 6.27 0.55
CA GLY A 98 11.51 7.56 0.11
C GLY A 98 10.57 8.31 -0.81
N ALA A 99 10.86 9.59 -1.08
CA ALA A 99 10.03 10.43 -1.94
C ALA A 99 9.90 9.87 -3.39
N PRO A 100 10.95 9.34 -4.04
CA PRO A 100 10.81 8.73 -5.37
C PRO A 100 9.91 7.50 -5.39
N GLU A 101 9.89 6.71 -4.30
CA GLU A 101 9.05 5.51 -4.18
C GLU A 101 7.60 5.88 -3.94
N LEU A 102 7.32 6.91 -3.12
CA LEU A 102 5.97 7.44 -2.93
C LEU A 102 5.40 7.95 -4.26
N ASP A 103 6.18 8.69 -5.03
CA ASP A 103 5.77 9.20 -6.35
C ASP A 103 5.50 8.04 -7.34
N ALA A 104 6.36 7.02 -7.39
CA ALA A 104 6.15 5.85 -8.24
C ALA A 104 4.87 5.08 -7.86
N LEU A 105 4.61 4.90 -6.56
CA LEU A 105 3.41 4.26 -6.05
C LEU A 105 2.15 5.05 -6.41
N CYS A 106 2.14 6.36 -6.19
CA CYS A 106 1.01 7.21 -6.54
C CYS A 106 0.68 7.13 -8.04
N ARG A 107 1.69 7.22 -8.91
CA ARG A 107 1.49 7.07 -10.37
C ARG A 107 0.93 5.70 -10.73
N MET A 108 1.46 4.62 -10.14
CA MET A 108 0.95 3.27 -10.36
C MET A 108 -0.51 3.16 -9.94
N GLY A 109 -0.85 3.60 -8.72
CA GLY A 109 -2.21 3.52 -8.19
C GLY A 109 -3.22 4.30 -9.04
N LEU A 110 -2.89 5.51 -9.46
CA LEU A 110 -3.75 6.31 -10.33
C LEU A 110 -3.93 5.65 -11.71
N SER A 111 -2.90 5.01 -12.26
CA SER A 111 -3.01 4.25 -13.51
C SER A 111 -3.92 3.03 -13.37
N VAL A 112 -3.82 2.32 -12.24
CA VAL A 112 -4.69 1.17 -11.94
C VAL A 112 -6.15 1.62 -11.76
N GLU A 113 -6.37 2.72 -11.03
CA GLU A 113 -7.70 3.30 -10.87
C GLU A 113 -8.29 3.72 -12.22
N GLN A 114 -7.51 4.37 -13.07
CA GLN A 114 -7.94 4.77 -14.41
C GLN A 114 -8.33 3.55 -15.26
N PHE A 115 -7.56 2.47 -15.19
CA PHE A 115 -7.84 1.23 -15.91
C PHE A 115 -9.16 0.59 -15.48
N PHE A 116 -9.44 0.54 -14.18
CA PHE A 116 -10.66 -0.06 -13.63
C PHE A 116 -11.85 0.91 -13.55
N GLY A 117 -11.64 2.22 -13.74
CA GLY A 117 -12.65 3.26 -13.69
C GLY A 117 -13.28 3.52 -12.32
N LYS A 118 -12.61 3.12 -11.24
CA LYS A 118 -13.07 3.31 -9.85
C LYS A 118 -11.91 3.24 -8.86
N PRO A 119 -12.04 3.86 -7.66
CA PRO A 119 -11.01 3.81 -6.62
C PRO A 119 -10.57 2.40 -6.27
N GLN A 120 -9.29 2.24 -6.01
CA GLN A 120 -8.65 0.95 -5.80
C GLN A 120 -7.91 0.87 -4.46
N ASP A 121 -8.00 -0.29 -3.85
CA ASP A 121 -7.15 -0.80 -2.79
C ASP A 121 -6.09 -1.70 -3.45
N VAL A 122 -4.82 -1.32 -3.34
CA VAL A 122 -3.71 -1.89 -4.09
C VAL A 122 -2.67 -2.45 -3.13
N GLU A 123 -2.35 -3.73 -3.28
CA GLU A 123 -1.20 -4.35 -2.60
C GLU A 123 0.03 -4.29 -3.51
N TRP A 124 1.14 -3.89 -2.95
CA TRP A 124 2.38 -3.65 -3.68
C TRP A 124 3.61 -4.12 -2.91
N CYS A 125 4.71 -4.32 -3.60
CA CYS A 125 6.03 -4.51 -2.99
C CYS A 125 7.16 -3.93 -3.83
N PHE A 126 8.31 -3.75 -3.19
CA PHE A 126 9.60 -3.51 -3.85
C PHE A 126 10.51 -4.72 -3.72
N ARG A 127 11.13 -5.12 -4.83
CA ARG A 127 12.13 -6.18 -4.94
C ARG A 127 13.29 -5.68 -5.81
N GLY A 128 14.49 -5.57 -5.23
CA GLY A 128 15.66 -5.06 -5.97
C GLY A 128 15.45 -3.65 -6.53
N GLY A 129 14.72 -2.78 -5.83
CA GLY A 129 14.37 -1.44 -6.29
C GLY A 129 13.23 -1.39 -7.33
N GLN A 130 12.70 -2.52 -7.76
CA GLN A 130 11.59 -2.60 -8.69
C GLN A 130 10.24 -2.64 -7.94
N LEU A 131 9.33 -1.75 -8.33
CA LEU A 131 7.95 -1.74 -7.85
C LEU A 131 7.14 -2.82 -8.56
N LEU A 132 6.44 -3.65 -7.79
CA LEU A 132 5.56 -4.72 -8.26
C LEU A 132 4.15 -4.50 -7.71
N LEU A 133 3.16 -4.60 -8.60
CA LEU A 133 1.74 -4.69 -8.24
C LEU A 133 1.42 -6.15 -7.89
N LEU A 134 0.92 -6.40 -6.70
CA LEU A 134 0.58 -7.75 -6.24
C LEU A 134 -0.91 -8.06 -6.40
N GLN A 135 -1.76 -7.12 -5.99
CA GLN A 135 -3.22 -7.25 -6.05
C GLN A 135 -3.86 -5.87 -6.16
N SER A 136 -5.02 -5.81 -6.81
CA SER A 136 -5.88 -4.62 -6.81
C SER A 136 -7.33 -5.04 -6.68
N ARG A 137 -8.09 -4.29 -5.88
CA ARG A 137 -9.53 -4.47 -5.71
C ARG A 137 -10.25 -3.14 -5.57
N PRO A 138 -11.52 -3.04 -6.01
CA PRO A 138 -12.28 -1.81 -5.88
C PRO A 138 -12.54 -1.44 -4.42
N ILE A 139 -12.41 -0.15 -4.09
CA ILE A 139 -12.89 0.41 -2.82
C ILE A 139 -14.40 0.62 -2.96
N THR A 140 -15.19 -0.06 -2.12
CA THR A 140 -16.66 -0.01 -2.15
C THR A 140 -17.26 0.99 -1.15
N THR A 141 -16.45 1.51 -0.24
CA THR A 141 -16.88 2.43 0.84
C THR A 141 -16.93 3.90 0.44
N CYS A 142 -16.31 4.26 -0.71
CA CYS A 142 -16.39 5.61 -1.28
C CYS A 142 -17.39 5.61 -2.45
N PRO A 143 -18.46 6.44 -2.42
CA PRO A 143 -19.41 6.56 -3.54
C PRO A 143 -18.71 6.90 -4.85
N SER A 144 -19.15 6.34 -5.97
CA SER A 144 -18.63 6.71 -7.29
C SER A 144 -19.06 8.14 -7.67
N LEU A 145 -18.25 8.84 -8.48
CA LEU A 145 -18.60 10.18 -9.00
C LEU A 145 -19.98 10.19 -9.72
N THR A 146 -20.41 9.04 -10.22
CA THR A 146 -21.71 8.87 -10.87
C THR A 146 -22.90 8.84 -9.90
N GLU A 147 -22.68 8.53 -8.61
CA GLU A 147 -23.75 8.54 -7.61
C GLU A 147 -23.95 9.93 -7.00
N GLU A 148 -22.88 10.73 -6.82
CA GLU A 148 -23.01 12.12 -6.36
C GLU A 148 -23.72 13.00 -7.38
N ALA A 149 -23.53 12.76 -8.70
CA ALA A 149 -24.24 13.46 -9.75
C ALA A 149 -25.76 13.12 -9.82
N ARG A 150 -26.17 11.98 -9.24
CA ARG A 150 -27.60 11.58 -9.19
C ARG A 150 -28.36 12.12 -8.00
N VAL A 151 -27.67 12.51 -6.94
CA VAL A 151 -28.30 13.07 -5.72
C VAL A 151 -28.49 14.59 -5.78
N GLY A 152 -27.85 15.26 -6.73
CA GLY A 152 -27.91 16.72 -6.91
C GLY A 152 -29.06 17.25 -7.77
N PHE A 153 -29.98 16.40 -8.24
CA PHE A 153 -31.18 16.81 -9.00
C PHE A 153 -32.46 16.30 -8.30
N VAL A 154 -32.85 16.96 -7.26
CA VAL A 154 -34.21 16.98 -6.76
C VAL A 154 -34.60 18.41 -6.44
#